data_766473ad04c44543f10acadb60513b75
#
_entry.id   766473ad04c44543f10acadb60513b75
#
_cell.length_a   1.000
_cell.length_b   1.000
_cell.length_c   1.000
_cell.angle_alpha   90.00
_cell.angle_beta   90.00
_cell.angle_gamma   90.00
#
_symmetry.space_group_name_H-M   'P 1'
#
loop_
_entity.id
_entity.type
_entity.pdbx_description
1 polymer ?
#
loop_
_entity_poly.entity_id
_entity_poly.type
_entity_poly.pdbx_seq_one_letter_code
_entity_poly.pdbx_strand_id
1 'polypeptide(L)'
;MGMDFNDKQLQIIETAEILFAERGFDGTSVRDIADEAGVNVAMISYYFGSKEKLMEALFELRVGSVNSRVQSLIKDDRLSPLEKVNMLIDEHIDRVMQKQCFYKIMLGVQVTNTNPAILKAANNVKIRTAEVVAEMIKDGQKKGVFKRKIDVVLMMNTMLGTVSQTMMSQLYYREFNKQEGMPNEEFLVLLKRRLSIHIKTLFKAILTHDA
;
A
#
# COMPACT_ATOMS: atom_id res chain seq x y z
N MET A 1 14.40 -1.21 10.87
CA MET A 1 14.11 -2.31 11.80
C MET A 1 12.60 -2.38 11.90
N GLY A 2 11.94 -3.42 11.38
CA GLY A 2 10.48 -3.57 11.49
C GLY A 2 10.12 -3.82 12.95
N MET A 3 8.97 -3.30 13.39
CA MET A 3 8.43 -3.70 14.70
C MET A 3 8.04 -5.18 14.63
N ASP A 4 8.56 -5.95 15.56
CA ASP A 4 8.20 -7.36 15.70
C ASP A 4 6.97 -7.43 16.62
N PHE A 5 5.82 -7.81 16.07
CA PHE A 5 4.57 -7.90 16.80
C PHE A 5 4.31 -9.35 17.20
N ASN A 6 3.93 -9.57 18.46
CA ASN A 6 3.48 -10.89 18.91
C ASN A 6 2.06 -11.22 18.38
N ASP A 7 1.64 -12.48 18.51
CA ASP A 7 0.34 -12.96 17.97
C ASP A 7 -0.86 -12.15 18.47
N LYS A 8 -0.84 -11.73 19.74
CA LYS A 8 -1.93 -10.92 20.30
C LYS A 8 -1.96 -9.50 19.75
N GLN A 9 -0.80 -8.89 19.53
CA GLN A 9 -0.70 -7.59 18.87
C GLN A 9 -1.18 -7.68 17.42
N LEU A 10 -0.79 -8.72 16.68
CA LEU A 10 -1.24 -8.96 15.31
C LEU A 10 -2.77 -9.14 15.26
N GLN A 11 -3.35 -9.94 16.14
CA GLN A 11 -4.80 -10.14 16.25
C GLN A 11 -5.54 -8.80 16.44
N ILE A 12 -5.06 -7.95 17.36
CA ILE A 12 -5.66 -6.63 17.63
C ILE A 12 -5.51 -5.71 16.42
N ILE A 13 -4.33 -5.65 15.79
CA ILE A 13 -4.09 -4.81 14.61
C ILE A 13 -4.99 -5.23 13.44
N GLU A 14 -5.11 -6.52 13.17
CA GLU A 14 -5.93 -7.04 12.07
C GLU A 14 -7.42 -6.80 12.28
N THR A 15 -7.91 -6.97 13.51
CA THR A 15 -9.28 -6.62 13.88
C THR A 15 -9.53 -5.11 13.74
N ALA A 16 -8.61 -4.28 14.22
CA ALA A 16 -8.69 -2.84 14.08
C ALA A 16 -8.69 -2.39 12.61
N GLU A 17 -7.91 -3.03 11.76
CA GLU A 17 -7.89 -2.76 10.31
C GLU A 17 -9.28 -2.94 9.68
N ILE A 18 -9.98 -4.02 10.00
CA ILE A 18 -11.33 -4.28 9.49
C ILE A 18 -12.30 -3.17 9.95
N LEU A 19 -12.34 -2.91 11.25
CA LEU A 19 -13.25 -1.92 11.82
C LEU A 19 -12.96 -0.49 11.33
N PHE A 20 -11.70 -0.10 11.23
CA PHE A 20 -11.32 1.19 10.66
C PHE A 20 -11.69 1.33 9.17
N ALA A 21 -11.60 0.24 8.39
CA ALA A 21 -12.01 0.24 7.00
C ALA A 21 -13.53 0.35 6.83
N GLU A 22 -14.32 -0.21 7.76
CA GLU A 22 -15.77 -0.21 7.71
C GLU A 22 -16.39 1.09 8.25
N ARG A 23 -15.95 1.54 9.42
CA ARG A 23 -16.57 2.60 10.22
C ARG A 23 -15.74 3.89 10.29
N GLY A 24 -14.52 3.89 9.71
CA GLY A 24 -13.55 4.97 9.85
C GLY A 24 -12.88 4.99 11.23
N PHE A 25 -11.84 5.82 11.34
CA PHE A 25 -11.09 5.96 12.60
C PHE A 25 -11.97 6.51 13.72
N ASP A 26 -12.72 7.59 13.48
CA ASP A 26 -13.54 8.26 14.48
C ASP A 26 -14.76 7.43 14.88
N GLY A 27 -15.33 6.66 13.95
CA GLY A 27 -16.47 5.76 14.17
C GLY A 27 -16.13 4.44 14.87
N THR A 28 -14.85 4.19 15.20
CA THR A 28 -14.40 2.96 15.87
C THR A 28 -13.83 3.29 17.26
N SER A 29 -14.36 2.68 18.31
CA SER A 29 -13.81 2.82 19.67
C SER A 29 -12.82 1.68 20.00
N VAL A 30 -11.97 1.92 21.00
CA VAL A 30 -11.07 0.88 21.55
C VAL A 30 -11.87 -0.30 22.14
N ARG A 31 -13.09 -0.05 22.64
CA ARG A 31 -13.98 -1.10 23.14
C ARG A 31 -14.49 -1.98 22.00
N ASP A 32 -14.93 -1.39 20.89
CA ASP A 32 -15.37 -2.17 19.72
C ASP A 32 -14.25 -3.09 19.21
N ILE A 33 -13.01 -2.58 19.18
CA ILE A 33 -11.85 -3.38 18.79
C ILE A 33 -11.58 -4.51 19.79
N ALA A 34 -11.67 -4.24 21.07
CA ALA A 34 -11.44 -5.25 22.11
C ALA A 34 -12.49 -6.37 22.07
N ASP A 35 -13.76 -5.98 21.94
CA ASP A 35 -14.90 -6.92 21.88
C ASP A 35 -14.78 -7.81 20.63
N GLU A 36 -14.52 -7.24 19.46
CA GLU A 36 -14.37 -7.98 18.21
C GLU A 36 -13.11 -8.86 18.20
N ALA A 37 -12.00 -8.38 18.79
CA ALA A 37 -10.77 -9.16 18.92
C ALA A 37 -10.82 -10.22 20.04
N GLY A 38 -11.88 -10.27 20.85
CA GLY A 38 -11.98 -11.20 21.99
C GLY A 38 -10.88 -10.98 23.04
N VAL A 39 -10.52 -9.70 23.30
CA VAL A 39 -9.50 -9.33 24.29
C VAL A 39 -10.04 -8.30 25.31
N ASN A 40 -9.38 -8.19 26.45
CA ASN A 40 -9.70 -7.13 27.40
C ASN A 40 -9.21 -5.77 26.84
N VAL A 41 -10.04 -4.72 27.00
CA VAL A 41 -9.68 -3.33 26.63
C VAL A 41 -8.34 -2.89 27.22
N ALA A 42 -8.02 -3.32 28.45
CA ALA A 42 -6.74 -3.03 29.09
C ALA A 42 -5.54 -3.57 28.29
N MET A 43 -5.71 -4.65 27.53
CA MET A 43 -4.63 -5.20 26.67
C MET A 43 -4.29 -4.27 25.52
N ILE A 44 -5.29 -3.59 24.94
CA ILE A 44 -5.04 -2.61 23.86
C ILE A 44 -4.25 -1.43 24.42
N SER A 45 -4.65 -0.93 25.59
CA SER A 45 -3.92 0.15 26.28
C SER A 45 -2.50 -0.27 26.67
N TYR A 46 -2.33 -1.51 27.12
CA TYR A 46 -1.01 -2.06 27.48
C TYR A 46 -0.08 -2.19 26.27
N TYR A 47 -0.56 -2.71 25.15
CA TYR A 47 0.28 -2.97 23.96
C TYR A 47 0.53 -1.71 23.12
N PHE A 48 -0.46 -0.81 23.04
CA PHE A 48 -0.41 0.29 22.08
C PHE A 48 -0.52 1.67 22.75
N GLY A 49 -1.06 1.76 23.95
CA GLY A 49 -1.25 3.02 24.68
C GLY A 49 -2.49 3.79 24.23
N SER A 50 -2.67 4.04 22.93
CA SER A 50 -3.84 4.77 22.41
C SER A 50 -4.33 4.20 21.07
N LYS A 51 -5.54 4.63 20.64
CA LYS A 51 -6.10 4.27 19.33
C LYS A 51 -5.25 4.81 18.18
N GLU A 52 -4.67 6.01 18.33
CA GLU A 52 -3.74 6.60 17.39
C GLU A 52 -2.48 5.75 17.23
N LYS A 53 -1.91 5.29 18.33
CA LYS A 53 -0.74 4.41 18.33
C LYS A 53 -1.02 3.03 17.74
N LEU A 54 -2.22 2.50 17.92
CA LEU A 54 -2.68 1.30 17.25
C LEU A 54 -2.76 1.51 15.73
N MET A 55 -3.27 2.66 15.26
CA MET A 55 -3.27 3.01 13.85
C MET A 55 -1.84 3.18 13.29
N GLU A 56 -0.93 3.80 14.05
CA GLU A 56 0.50 3.88 13.67
C GLU A 56 1.10 2.48 13.53
N ALA A 57 0.82 1.57 14.46
CA ALA A 57 1.28 0.17 14.42
C ALA A 57 0.73 -0.58 13.19
N LEU A 58 -0.53 -0.35 12.83
CA LEU A 58 -1.12 -0.87 11.59
C LEU A 58 -0.35 -0.38 10.34
N PHE A 59 -0.05 0.91 10.26
CA PHE A 59 0.72 1.47 9.16
C PHE A 59 2.11 0.85 9.08
N GLU A 60 2.82 0.73 10.21
CA GLU A 60 4.15 0.11 10.26
C GLU A 60 4.11 -1.37 9.82
N LEU A 61 3.13 -2.13 10.29
CA LEU A 61 2.96 -3.54 9.92
C LEU A 61 2.77 -3.70 8.40
N ARG A 62 1.92 -2.87 7.78
CA ARG A 62 1.56 -3.00 6.37
C ARG A 62 2.63 -2.44 5.42
N VAL A 63 3.39 -1.44 5.83
CA VAL A 63 4.38 -0.77 4.97
C VAL A 63 5.81 -1.23 5.25
N GLY A 64 6.11 -1.68 6.46
CA GLY A 64 7.47 -2.13 6.82
C GLY A 64 8.00 -3.24 5.90
N SER A 65 7.15 -4.20 5.52
CA SER A 65 7.51 -5.26 4.57
C SER A 65 7.83 -4.74 3.17
N VAL A 66 7.16 -3.66 2.74
CA VAL A 66 7.42 -3.03 1.42
C VAL A 66 8.83 -2.46 1.38
N ASN A 67 9.21 -1.69 2.40
CA ASN A 67 10.54 -1.06 2.44
C ASN A 67 11.65 -2.10 2.49
N SER A 68 11.49 -3.16 3.29
CA SER A 68 12.44 -4.28 3.34
C SER A 68 12.56 -4.98 1.98
N ARG A 69 11.45 -5.15 1.28
CA ARG A 69 11.43 -5.75 -0.05
C ARG A 69 12.14 -4.90 -1.09
N VAL A 70 11.89 -3.57 -1.12
CA VAL A 70 12.59 -2.64 -2.03
C VAL A 70 14.11 -2.68 -1.77
N GLN A 71 14.53 -2.65 -0.50
CA GLN A 71 15.95 -2.73 -0.15
C GLN A 71 16.59 -4.06 -0.58
N SER A 72 15.86 -5.17 -0.45
CA SER A 72 16.31 -6.49 -0.94
C SER A 72 16.51 -6.47 -2.46
N LEU A 73 15.59 -5.87 -3.22
CA LEU A 73 15.69 -5.74 -4.67
C LEU A 73 16.85 -4.83 -5.11
N ILE A 74 17.12 -3.74 -4.39
CA ILE A 74 18.28 -2.88 -4.69
C ILE A 74 19.57 -3.69 -4.69
N LYS A 75 19.72 -4.59 -3.72
CA LYS A 75 20.92 -5.43 -3.54
C LYS A 75 21.02 -6.63 -4.48
N ASP A 76 19.97 -6.95 -5.23
CA ASP A 76 19.99 -8.09 -6.16
C ASP A 76 20.57 -7.67 -7.53
N ASP A 77 21.84 -7.94 -7.73
CA ASP A 77 22.54 -7.58 -8.96
C ASP A 77 22.20 -8.48 -10.17
N ARG A 78 21.41 -9.54 -9.98
CA ARG A 78 20.94 -10.42 -11.06
C ARG A 78 19.83 -9.77 -11.88
N LEU A 79 19.15 -8.79 -11.31
CA LEU A 79 18.03 -8.09 -11.93
C LEU A 79 18.47 -6.73 -12.48
N SER A 80 18.04 -6.43 -13.70
CA SER A 80 18.15 -5.09 -14.25
C SER A 80 17.31 -4.08 -13.48
N PRO A 81 17.65 -2.78 -13.49
CA PRO A 81 16.85 -1.75 -12.83
C PRO A 81 15.36 -1.77 -13.20
N LEU A 82 15.05 -2.03 -14.47
CA LEU A 82 13.67 -2.08 -14.95
C LEU A 82 12.92 -3.32 -14.46
N GLU A 83 13.58 -4.48 -14.38
CA GLU A 83 12.99 -5.69 -13.80
C GLU A 83 12.64 -5.51 -12.34
N LYS A 84 13.50 -4.85 -11.56
CA LYS A 84 13.24 -4.51 -10.14
C LYS A 84 11.96 -3.68 -10.00
N VAL A 85 11.81 -2.65 -10.84
CA VAL A 85 10.59 -1.81 -10.87
C VAL A 85 9.37 -2.62 -11.27
N ASN A 86 9.47 -3.46 -12.30
CA ASN A 86 8.37 -4.31 -12.77
C ASN A 86 7.88 -5.28 -11.68
N MET A 87 8.81 -5.86 -10.91
CA MET A 87 8.46 -6.73 -9.78
C MET A 87 7.70 -5.97 -8.69
N LEU A 88 8.15 -4.75 -8.34
CA LEU A 88 7.46 -3.93 -7.34
C LEU A 88 6.06 -3.52 -7.79
N ILE A 89 5.86 -3.28 -9.10
CA ILE A 89 4.53 -3.00 -9.65
C ILE A 89 3.60 -4.19 -9.44
N ASP A 90 4.03 -5.40 -9.83
CA ASP A 90 3.22 -6.61 -9.65
C ASP A 90 2.91 -6.88 -8.19
N GLU A 91 3.92 -6.80 -7.32
CA GLU A 91 3.76 -6.98 -5.88
C GLU A 91 2.84 -5.91 -5.26
N HIS A 92 2.86 -4.67 -5.77
CA HIS A 92 1.94 -3.63 -5.30
C HIS A 92 0.49 -3.94 -5.69
N ILE A 93 0.26 -4.35 -6.94
CA ILE A 93 -1.07 -4.76 -7.41
C ILE A 93 -1.61 -5.90 -6.53
N ASP A 94 -0.80 -6.93 -6.28
CA ASP A 94 -1.17 -8.05 -5.42
C ASP A 94 -1.54 -7.61 -4.00
N ARG A 95 -0.75 -6.72 -3.42
CA ARG A 95 -1.03 -6.17 -2.08
C ARG A 95 -2.34 -5.40 -2.03
N VAL A 96 -2.62 -4.55 -3.02
CA VAL A 96 -3.89 -3.81 -3.07
C VAL A 96 -5.07 -4.76 -3.18
N MET A 97 -4.96 -5.80 -3.99
CA MET A 97 -6.01 -6.81 -4.16
C MET A 97 -6.25 -7.64 -2.89
N GLN A 98 -5.20 -7.97 -2.14
CA GLN A 98 -5.26 -8.79 -0.93
C GLN A 98 -5.60 -7.98 0.33
N LYS A 99 -5.19 -6.71 0.41
CA LYS A 99 -5.30 -5.85 1.60
C LYS A 99 -6.15 -4.60 1.34
N GLN A 100 -7.31 -4.81 0.72
CA GLN A 100 -8.23 -3.72 0.34
C GLN A 100 -8.61 -2.81 1.53
N CYS A 101 -8.80 -3.39 2.73
CA CYS A 101 -9.09 -2.64 3.95
C CYS A 101 -8.02 -1.58 4.23
N PHE A 102 -6.75 -1.95 4.18
CA PHE A 102 -5.65 -1.02 4.41
C PHE A 102 -5.65 0.15 3.42
N TYR A 103 -5.84 -0.13 2.13
CA TYR A 103 -5.86 0.92 1.11
C TYR A 103 -7.08 1.83 1.21
N LYS A 104 -8.24 1.28 1.64
CA LYS A 104 -9.43 2.07 1.96
C LYS A 104 -9.20 3.01 3.14
N ILE A 105 -8.53 2.52 4.21
CA ILE A 105 -8.14 3.34 5.35
C ILE A 105 -7.20 4.46 4.92
N MET A 106 -6.14 4.14 4.16
CA MET A 106 -5.16 5.13 3.69
C MET A 106 -5.78 6.24 2.85
N LEU A 107 -6.78 5.91 2.03
CA LEU A 107 -7.53 6.91 1.27
C LEU A 107 -8.45 7.74 2.16
N GLY A 108 -9.20 7.09 3.07
CA GLY A 108 -10.07 7.76 4.03
C GLY A 108 -9.29 8.74 4.92
N VAL A 109 -8.12 8.35 5.41
CA VAL A 109 -7.25 9.23 6.20
C VAL A 109 -6.86 10.50 5.43
N GLN A 110 -6.65 10.42 4.12
CA GLN A 110 -6.29 11.60 3.32
C GLN A 110 -7.46 12.55 3.06
N VAL A 111 -8.67 12.01 2.96
CA VAL A 111 -9.86 12.77 2.51
C VAL A 111 -10.69 13.28 3.68
N THR A 112 -10.86 12.47 4.71
CA THR A 112 -11.84 12.74 5.77
C THR A 112 -11.24 12.88 7.17
N ASN A 113 -10.00 12.43 7.40
CA ASN A 113 -9.43 12.42 8.74
C ASN A 113 -8.87 13.80 9.08
N THR A 114 -9.29 14.36 10.21
CA THR A 114 -8.84 15.64 10.75
C THR A 114 -7.83 15.50 11.89
N ASN A 115 -7.55 14.27 12.36
CA ASN A 115 -6.61 14.03 13.45
C ASN A 115 -5.15 14.23 12.98
N PRO A 116 -4.43 15.27 13.49
CA PRO A 116 -3.08 15.58 13.01
C PRO A 116 -2.07 14.45 13.25
N ALA A 117 -2.24 13.66 14.30
CA ALA A 117 -1.34 12.55 14.62
C ALA A 117 -1.45 11.44 13.57
N ILE A 118 -2.67 11.10 13.15
CA ILE A 118 -2.93 10.10 12.11
C ILE A 118 -2.41 10.56 10.75
N LEU A 119 -2.67 11.84 10.39
CA LEU A 119 -2.15 12.41 9.14
C LEU A 119 -0.62 12.40 9.12
N LYS A 120 0.02 12.77 10.23
CA LYS A 120 1.47 12.74 10.37
C LYS A 120 2.02 11.32 10.25
N ALA A 121 1.38 10.33 10.90
CA ALA A 121 1.78 8.94 10.81
C ALA A 121 1.70 8.42 9.37
N ALA A 122 0.58 8.64 8.68
CA ALA A 122 0.40 8.26 7.28
C ALA A 122 1.43 8.92 6.35
N ASN A 123 1.72 10.22 6.53
CA ASN A 123 2.74 10.92 5.75
C ASN A 123 4.15 10.40 6.00
N ASN A 124 4.51 10.12 7.26
CA ASN A 124 5.83 9.58 7.60
C ASN A 124 6.08 8.24 6.89
N VAL A 125 5.08 7.36 6.83
CA VAL A 125 5.18 6.08 6.13
C VAL A 125 5.40 6.28 4.64
N LYS A 126 4.65 7.21 4.02
CA LYS A 126 4.79 7.54 2.59
C LYS A 126 6.16 8.11 2.26
N ILE A 127 6.66 9.04 3.09
CA ILE A 127 7.98 9.66 2.90
C ILE A 127 9.06 8.58 2.93
N ARG A 128 9.08 7.74 3.96
CA ARG A 128 10.07 6.65 4.07
C ARG A 128 10.03 5.70 2.87
N THR A 129 8.83 5.36 2.39
CA THR A 129 8.71 4.51 1.20
C THR A 129 9.23 5.22 -0.05
N ALA A 130 8.92 6.50 -0.22
CA ALA A 130 9.41 7.30 -1.34
C ALA A 130 10.94 7.42 -1.33
N GLU A 131 11.56 7.58 -0.15
CA GLU A 131 13.03 7.62 0.00
C GLU A 131 13.68 6.32 -0.45
N VAL A 132 13.15 5.16 -0.02
CA VAL A 132 13.70 3.85 -0.44
C VAL A 132 13.50 3.60 -1.94
N VAL A 133 12.34 3.99 -2.50
CA VAL A 133 12.12 3.92 -3.96
C VAL A 133 13.05 4.87 -4.72
N ALA A 134 13.28 6.08 -4.18
CA ALA A 134 14.22 7.03 -4.78
C ALA A 134 15.65 6.50 -4.84
N GLU A 135 16.11 5.75 -3.84
CA GLU A 135 17.41 5.07 -3.87
C GLU A 135 17.49 4.06 -5.02
N MET A 136 16.44 3.26 -5.23
CA MET A 136 16.37 2.30 -6.34
C MET A 136 16.39 3.00 -7.71
N ILE A 137 15.64 4.09 -7.86
CA ILE A 137 15.65 4.89 -9.09
C ILE A 137 17.04 5.49 -9.33
N LYS A 138 17.69 6.00 -8.28
CA LYS A 138 19.05 6.55 -8.35
C LYS A 138 20.10 5.49 -8.75
N ASP A 139 19.94 4.24 -8.32
CA ASP A 139 20.80 3.13 -8.79
C ASP A 139 20.63 2.92 -10.30
N GLY A 140 19.40 2.88 -10.80
CA GLY A 140 19.14 2.77 -12.26
C GLY A 140 19.67 3.97 -13.07
N GLN A 141 19.64 5.18 -12.49
CA GLN A 141 20.22 6.38 -13.08
C GLN A 141 21.75 6.29 -13.17
N LYS A 142 22.43 5.80 -12.11
CA LYS A 142 23.88 5.59 -12.12
C LYS A 142 24.32 4.55 -13.15
N LYS A 143 23.49 3.53 -13.39
CA LYS A 143 23.70 2.50 -14.40
C LYS A 143 23.36 2.97 -15.84
N GLY A 144 22.91 4.22 -16.01
CA GLY A 144 22.53 4.80 -17.30
C GLY A 144 21.21 4.25 -17.89
N VAL A 145 20.45 3.47 -17.13
CA VAL A 145 19.18 2.86 -17.59
C VAL A 145 18.02 3.83 -17.47
N PHE A 146 18.02 4.67 -16.40
CA PHE A 146 16.92 5.60 -16.12
C PHE A 146 17.29 7.05 -16.43
N LYS A 147 16.29 7.83 -16.86
CA LYS A 147 16.38 9.28 -17.06
C LYS A 147 16.86 9.99 -15.81
N ARG A 148 17.56 11.11 -15.97
CA ARG A 148 18.11 11.88 -14.85
C ARG A 148 17.05 12.63 -14.02
N LYS A 149 15.97 13.09 -14.65
CA LYS A 149 14.91 13.88 -14.01
C LYS A 149 13.65 13.03 -13.89
N ILE A 150 13.41 12.45 -12.73
CA ILE A 150 12.22 11.67 -12.41
C ILE A 150 11.67 12.20 -11.09
N ASP A 151 10.41 12.61 -11.10
CA ASP A 151 9.67 12.90 -9.87
C ASP A 151 9.13 11.59 -9.29
N VAL A 152 9.82 11.08 -8.27
CA VAL A 152 9.49 9.79 -7.63
C VAL A 152 8.12 9.85 -6.96
N VAL A 153 7.73 10.99 -6.38
CA VAL A 153 6.43 11.12 -5.70
C VAL A 153 5.29 11.08 -6.71
N LEU A 154 5.39 11.81 -7.82
CA LEU A 154 4.39 11.75 -8.90
C LEU A 154 4.33 10.36 -9.53
N MET A 155 5.47 9.71 -9.76
CA MET A 155 5.52 8.35 -10.28
C MET A 155 4.81 7.36 -9.33
N MET A 156 5.09 7.43 -8.03
CA MET A 156 4.41 6.60 -7.04
C MET A 156 2.91 6.89 -6.98
N ASN A 157 2.51 8.16 -6.99
CA ASN A 157 1.09 8.54 -6.97
C ASN A 157 0.36 8.03 -8.22
N THR A 158 1.01 7.99 -9.39
CA THR A 158 0.46 7.38 -10.61
C THR A 158 0.14 5.90 -10.39
N MET A 159 1.05 5.13 -9.80
CA MET A 159 0.82 3.72 -9.51
C MET A 159 -0.25 3.53 -8.43
N LEU A 160 -0.07 4.18 -7.28
CA LEU A 160 -0.96 4.05 -6.12
C LEU A 160 -2.39 4.47 -6.51
N GLY A 161 -2.54 5.61 -7.17
CA GLY A 161 -3.83 6.13 -7.61
C GLY A 161 -4.51 5.22 -8.63
N THR A 162 -3.79 4.80 -9.67
CA THR A 162 -4.34 3.94 -10.72
C THR A 162 -4.84 2.60 -10.15
N VAL A 163 -4.02 1.92 -9.36
CA VAL A 163 -4.40 0.60 -8.81
C VAL A 163 -5.54 0.74 -7.81
N SER A 164 -5.40 1.64 -6.83
CA SER A 164 -6.41 1.81 -5.78
C SER A 164 -7.75 2.29 -6.34
N GLN A 165 -7.74 3.29 -7.23
CA GLN A 165 -8.96 3.80 -7.85
C GLN A 165 -9.66 2.73 -8.68
N THR A 166 -8.92 1.95 -9.48
CA THR A 166 -9.50 0.87 -10.28
C THR A 166 -10.11 -0.21 -9.39
N MET A 167 -9.45 -0.56 -8.29
CA MET A 167 -9.98 -1.54 -7.33
C MET A 167 -11.21 -1.03 -6.59
N MET A 168 -11.33 0.26 -6.33
CA MET A 168 -12.50 0.85 -5.66
C MET A 168 -13.67 1.05 -6.61
N SER A 169 -13.43 1.24 -7.90
CA SER A 169 -14.45 1.49 -8.93
C SER A 169 -14.66 0.30 -9.88
N GLN A 170 -14.56 -0.94 -9.35
CA GLN A 170 -14.69 -2.16 -10.16
C GLN A 170 -16.02 -2.26 -10.90
N LEU A 171 -17.12 -1.81 -10.29
CA LEU A 171 -18.45 -1.81 -10.94
C LEU A 171 -18.42 -1.00 -12.23
N TYR A 172 -17.97 0.26 -12.14
CA TYR A 172 -17.79 1.14 -13.31
C TYR A 172 -16.90 0.49 -14.38
N TYR A 173 -15.78 -0.12 -13.96
CA TYR A 173 -14.85 -0.77 -14.88
C TYR A 173 -15.51 -1.96 -15.61
N ARG A 174 -16.29 -2.79 -14.88
CA ARG A 174 -17.03 -3.93 -15.44
C ARG A 174 -18.10 -3.47 -16.44
N GLU A 175 -18.91 -2.50 -16.07
CA GLU A 175 -19.98 -1.96 -16.90
C GLU A 175 -19.42 -1.39 -18.21
N PHE A 176 -18.42 -0.52 -18.13
CA PHE A 176 -17.80 0.08 -19.31
C PHE A 176 -17.20 -0.96 -20.26
N ASN A 177 -16.59 -2.02 -19.72
CA ASN A 177 -15.96 -3.08 -20.51
C ASN A 177 -16.92 -4.25 -20.85
N LYS A 178 -18.23 -4.16 -20.53
CA LYS A 178 -19.24 -5.20 -20.75
C LYS A 178 -18.85 -6.55 -20.11
N GLN A 179 -18.42 -6.50 -18.85
CA GLN A 179 -17.90 -7.64 -18.07
C GLN A 179 -18.74 -7.93 -16.81
N GLU A 180 -20.00 -7.43 -16.75
CA GLU A 180 -20.90 -7.58 -15.59
C GLU A 180 -21.20 -9.05 -15.29
N GLY A 181 -21.34 -9.87 -16.33
CA GLY A 181 -21.61 -11.32 -16.19
C GLY A 181 -20.39 -12.18 -15.91
N MET A 182 -19.17 -11.59 -15.86
CA MET A 182 -17.95 -12.38 -15.61
C MET A 182 -17.84 -12.78 -14.13
N PRO A 183 -17.53 -14.05 -13.80
CA PRO A 183 -17.26 -14.49 -12.44
C PRO A 183 -16.18 -13.62 -11.76
N ASN A 184 -16.33 -13.35 -10.47
CA ASN A 184 -15.46 -12.41 -9.76
C ASN A 184 -13.99 -12.83 -9.79
N GLU A 185 -13.68 -14.09 -9.61
CA GLU A 185 -12.31 -14.60 -9.65
C GLU A 185 -11.67 -14.40 -11.02
N GLU A 186 -12.38 -14.71 -12.09
CA GLU A 186 -11.91 -14.52 -13.47
C GLU A 186 -11.68 -13.06 -13.78
N PHE A 187 -12.61 -12.19 -13.35
CA PHE A 187 -12.45 -10.74 -13.50
C PHE A 187 -11.22 -10.21 -12.77
N LEU A 188 -10.96 -10.62 -11.55
CA LEU A 188 -9.79 -10.17 -10.78
C LEU A 188 -8.47 -10.59 -11.43
N VAL A 189 -8.41 -11.81 -11.98
CA VAL A 189 -7.23 -12.27 -12.74
C VAL A 189 -7.01 -11.40 -13.99
N LEU A 190 -8.07 -11.13 -14.74
CA LEU A 190 -8.02 -10.26 -15.93
C LEU A 190 -7.61 -8.83 -15.55
N LEU A 191 -8.20 -8.27 -14.50
CA LEU A 191 -7.91 -6.92 -14.03
C LEU A 191 -6.46 -6.78 -13.58
N LYS A 192 -5.94 -7.74 -12.82
CA LYS A 192 -4.52 -7.80 -12.43
C LYS A 192 -3.61 -7.72 -13.63
N ARG A 193 -3.85 -8.56 -14.63
CA ARG A 193 -3.05 -8.58 -15.87
C ARG A 193 -3.09 -7.24 -16.60
N ARG A 194 -4.27 -6.63 -16.74
CA ARG A 194 -4.44 -5.32 -17.40
C ARG A 194 -3.73 -4.20 -16.65
N LEU A 195 -3.88 -4.15 -15.33
CA LEU A 195 -3.17 -3.18 -14.48
C LEU A 195 -1.66 -3.32 -14.59
N SER A 196 -1.15 -4.55 -14.51
CA SER A 196 0.28 -4.84 -14.64
C SER A 196 0.84 -4.32 -15.96
N ILE A 197 0.21 -4.67 -17.10
CA ILE A 197 0.65 -4.23 -18.43
C ILE A 197 0.60 -2.71 -18.51
N HIS A 198 -0.50 -2.09 -18.12
CA HIS A 198 -0.71 -0.64 -18.19
C HIS A 198 0.36 0.13 -17.40
N ILE A 199 0.57 -0.22 -16.14
CA ILE A 199 1.51 0.50 -15.28
C ILE A 199 2.96 0.27 -15.72
N LYS A 200 3.34 -0.96 -16.11
CA LYS A 200 4.67 -1.25 -16.63
C LYS A 200 4.98 -0.46 -17.90
N THR A 201 4.01 -0.33 -18.81
CA THR A 201 4.14 0.48 -20.02
C THR A 201 4.36 1.96 -19.68
N LEU A 202 3.54 2.53 -18.77
CA LEU A 202 3.71 3.90 -18.31
C LEU A 202 5.06 4.12 -17.62
N PHE A 203 5.47 3.22 -16.75
CA PHE A 203 6.72 3.36 -16.01
C PHE A 203 7.93 3.20 -16.91
N LYS A 204 7.89 2.31 -17.90
CA LYS A 204 8.94 2.24 -18.93
C LYS A 204 9.09 3.59 -19.63
N ALA A 205 8.01 4.21 -20.08
CA ALA A 205 8.04 5.52 -20.74
C ALA A 205 8.52 6.66 -19.82
N ILE A 206 8.17 6.63 -18.55
CA ILE A 206 8.62 7.62 -17.56
C ILE A 206 10.10 7.47 -17.25
N LEU A 207 10.56 6.23 -17.07
CA LEU A 207 11.89 5.91 -16.54
C LEU A 207 12.97 5.86 -17.61
N THR A 208 12.68 5.32 -18.80
CA THR A 208 13.70 5.07 -19.82
C THR A 208 13.68 6.12 -20.92
N HIS A 209 14.82 6.30 -21.59
CA HIS A 209 14.89 7.09 -22.80
C HIS A 209 14.13 6.38 -23.93
N ASP A 210 13.52 7.16 -24.83
CA ASP A 210 13.00 6.62 -26.06
C ASP A 210 14.17 6.00 -26.84
N ALA A 211 13.97 4.77 -27.31
CA ALA A 211 14.99 4.06 -28.08
C ALA A 211 15.07 4.61 -29.49
#